data_ca50d98166f7e120698b13d6fec23dc4
#
_entry.id   ca50d98166f7e120698b13d6fec23dc4
#
_cell.length_a   1.000
_cell.length_b   1.000
_cell.length_c   1.000
_cell.angle_alpha   90.00
_cell.angle_beta   90.00
_cell.angle_gamma   90.00
#
_symmetry.space_group_name_H-M   'P 1'
#
loop_
_entity.id
_entity.type
_entity.pdbx_description
1 polymer ?
#
loop_
_entity_poly.entity_id
_entity_poly.type
_entity_poly.pdbx_seq_one_letter_code
_entity_poly.pdbx_strand_id
1 'polypeptide(L)'
;MDTPIDRQRLIVKGMAGVYERFAPYSYAFMRFVTGAILVPHGVVKVMTGDIARFTTSIGGKGIPAAELLSYLVFFTESVAAACLAVGLFTRISAAMVGIQMFVITFVWQWQYGYFWTNRGYEFALMWALLCVAIFFRGGGRYSVDHYIGKEF
;
A
#
# COMPACT_ATOMS: atom_id res chain seq x y z
N MET A 1 -12.59 -16.73 4.17
CA MET A 1 -14.03 -16.77 4.56
C MET A 1 -14.24 -15.66 5.56
N ASP A 2 -15.10 -14.71 5.24
CA ASP A 2 -15.48 -13.69 6.21
C ASP A 2 -16.45 -14.35 7.19
N THR A 3 -16.12 -14.34 8.48
CA THR A 3 -17.00 -14.88 9.53
C THR A 3 -18.28 -14.07 9.57
N PRO A 4 -19.45 -14.70 9.56
CA PRO A 4 -20.72 -13.98 9.66
C PRO A 4 -20.76 -13.18 10.97
N ILE A 5 -21.41 -12.02 10.92
CA ILE A 5 -21.56 -11.17 12.10
C ILE A 5 -22.51 -11.84 13.09
N ASP A 6 -22.00 -12.11 14.30
CA ASP A 6 -22.81 -12.65 15.38
C ASP A 6 -23.63 -11.52 16.02
N ARG A 7 -24.92 -11.43 15.67
CA ARG A 7 -25.84 -10.42 16.17
C ARG A 7 -26.00 -10.43 17.70
N GLN A 8 -25.78 -11.59 18.35
CA GLN A 8 -25.93 -11.69 19.79
C GLN A 8 -24.80 -11.01 20.55
N ARG A 9 -23.60 -10.92 19.94
CA ARG A 9 -22.42 -10.27 20.51
C ARG A 9 -22.39 -8.76 20.28
N LEU A 10 -23.27 -8.22 19.44
CA LEU A 10 -23.29 -6.78 19.18
C LEU A 10 -23.88 -6.02 20.37
N ILE A 11 -23.14 -5.03 20.87
CA ILE A 11 -23.62 -4.08 21.87
C ILE A 11 -24.73 -3.22 21.25
N VAL A 12 -24.52 -2.70 20.03
CA VAL A 12 -25.49 -1.89 19.29
C VAL A 12 -26.19 -2.77 18.24
N LYS A 13 -27.19 -3.52 18.66
CA LYS A 13 -27.90 -4.49 17.79
C LYS A 13 -28.56 -3.86 16.55
N GLY A 14 -28.99 -2.59 16.64
CA GLY A 14 -29.56 -1.85 15.50
C GLY A 14 -28.60 -1.63 14.33
N MET A 15 -27.27 -1.74 14.55
CA MET A 15 -26.26 -1.60 13.50
C MET A 15 -25.96 -2.92 12.76
N ALA A 16 -26.54 -4.04 13.18
CA ALA A 16 -26.27 -5.36 12.58
C ALA A 16 -26.43 -5.37 11.06
N GLY A 17 -27.53 -4.80 10.55
CA GLY A 17 -27.79 -4.75 9.11
C GLY A 17 -26.76 -3.92 8.33
N VAL A 18 -26.24 -2.85 8.94
CA VAL A 18 -25.16 -2.03 8.35
C VAL A 18 -23.87 -2.85 8.27
N TYR A 19 -23.51 -3.51 9.36
CA TYR A 19 -22.28 -4.33 9.38
C TYR A 19 -22.36 -5.50 8.40
N GLU A 20 -23.47 -6.24 8.37
CA GLU A 20 -23.67 -7.35 7.43
C GLU A 20 -23.58 -6.90 5.97
N ARG A 21 -24.10 -5.71 5.67
CA ARG A 21 -24.06 -5.15 4.32
C ARG A 21 -22.66 -4.74 3.88
N PHE A 22 -21.85 -4.11 4.76
CA PHE A 22 -20.59 -3.50 4.40
C PHE A 22 -19.35 -4.35 4.74
N ALA A 23 -19.44 -5.26 5.72
CA ALA A 23 -18.31 -6.12 6.09
C ALA A 23 -17.68 -6.88 4.89
N PRO A 24 -18.45 -7.40 3.93
CA PRO A 24 -17.86 -8.09 2.77
C PRO A 24 -16.94 -7.21 1.90
N TYR A 25 -17.17 -5.90 1.92
CA TYR A 25 -16.40 -4.93 1.12
C TYR A 25 -15.23 -4.31 1.87
N SER A 26 -15.18 -4.46 3.20
CA SER A 26 -14.20 -3.75 4.06
C SER A 26 -12.75 -4.03 3.67
N TYR A 27 -12.42 -5.28 3.36
CA TYR A 27 -11.08 -5.65 2.92
C TYR A 27 -10.74 -5.07 1.54
N ALA A 28 -11.66 -5.16 0.59
CA ALA A 28 -11.45 -4.59 -0.74
C ALA A 28 -11.28 -3.06 -0.68
N PHE A 29 -12.03 -2.39 0.18
CA PHE A 29 -11.90 -0.95 0.44
C PHE A 29 -10.53 -0.62 1.06
N MET A 30 -10.10 -1.35 2.09
CA MET A 30 -8.79 -1.16 2.72
C MET A 30 -7.65 -1.31 1.69
N ARG A 31 -7.68 -2.38 0.89
CA ARG A 31 -6.69 -2.63 -0.16
C ARG A 31 -6.73 -1.53 -1.23
N PHE A 32 -7.93 -1.14 -1.68
CA PHE A 32 -8.11 -0.05 -2.65
C PHE A 32 -7.49 1.25 -2.14
N VAL A 33 -7.82 1.67 -0.93
CA VAL A 33 -7.28 2.91 -0.34
C VAL A 33 -5.76 2.82 -0.19
N THR A 34 -5.23 1.67 0.27
CA THR A 34 -3.78 1.47 0.41
C THR A 34 -3.03 1.67 -0.90
N GLY A 35 -3.58 1.22 -2.03
CA GLY A 35 -2.96 1.45 -3.34
C GLY A 35 -3.26 2.84 -3.90
N ALA A 36 -4.53 3.25 -3.92
CA ALA A 36 -4.99 4.45 -4.62
C ALA A 36 -4.36 5.75 -4.10
N ILE A 37 -4.12 5.88 -2.78
CA ILE A 37 -3.49 7.08 -2.21
C ILE A 37 -2.01 7.21 -2.65
N LEU A 38 -1.33 6.11 -2.96
CA LEU A 38 0.05 6.16 -3.45
C LEU A 38 0.18 6.61 -4.90
N VAL A 39 -0.81 6.32 -5.75
CA VAL A 39 -0.75 6.64 -7.20
C VAL A 39 -0.41 8.11 -7.48
N PRO A 40 -1.03 9.11 -6.83
CA PRO A 40 -0.67 10.50 -7.04
C PRO A 40 0.81 10.81 -6.77
N HIS A 41 1.44 10.14 -5.80
CA HIS A 41 2.86 10.33 -5.48
C HIS A 41 3.77 9.91 -6.66
N GLY A 42 3.44 8.81 -7.33
CA GLY A 42 4.15 8.38 -8.54
C GLY A 42 3.89 9.30 -9.72
N VAL A 43 2.62 9.65 -9.98
CA VAL A 43 2.23 10.49 -11.12
C VAL A 43 2.88 11.88 -11.04
N VAL A 44 2.85 12.53 -9.88
CA VAL A 44 3.48 13.85 -9.69
C VAL A 44 4.97 13.80 -9.99
N LYS A 45 5.71 12.77 -9.57
CA LYS A 45 7.15 12.63 -9.84
C LYS A 45 7.47 12.60 -11.35
N VAL A 46 6.58 12.03 -12.17
CA VAL A 46 6.73 12.06 -13.65
C VAL A 46 6.41 13.43 -14.20
N MET A 47 5.29 14.00 -13.79
CA MET A 47 4.83 15.28 -14.34
C MET A 47 5.78 16.44 -14.03
N THR A 48 6.46 16.38 -12.88
CA THR A 48 7.41 17.42 -12.43
C THR A 48 8.85 17.15 -12.88
N GLY A 49 9.14 16.00 -13.49
CA GLY A 49 10.51 15.63 -13.87
C GLY A 49 11.42 15.31 -12.66
N ASP A 50 10.83 15.06 -11.50
CA ASP A 50 11.57 14.86 -10.23
C ASP A 50 12.40 13.56 -10.17
N ILE A 51 12.39 12.74 -11.22
CA ILE A 51 13.20 11.50 -11.26
C ILE A 51 14.68 11.83 -11.08
N ALA A 52 15.19 12.84 -11.79
CA ALA A 52 16.59 13.25 -11.67
C ALA A 52 16.94 13.73 -10.24
N ARG A 53 16.06 14.51 -9.62
CA ARG A 53 16.20 14.96 -8.24
C ARG A 53 16.19 13.78 -7.26
N PHE A 54 15.33 12.81 -7.50
CA PHE A 54 15.24 11.60 -6.67
C PHE A 54 16.48 10.74 -6.82
N THR A 55 17.00 10.57 -8.05
CA THR A 55 18.26 9.90 -8.34
C THR A 55 19.44 10.54 -7.59
N THR A 56 19.52 11.86 -7.61
CA THR A 56 20.55 12.60 -6.85
C THR A 56 20.41 12.36 -5.34
N SER A 57 19.19 12.32 -4.82
CA SER A 57 18.94 12.05 -3.39
C SER A 57 19.34 10.64 -2.97
N ILE A 58 19.08 9.62 -3.81
CA ILE A 58 19.48 8.22 -3.56
C ILE A 58 21.02 8.10 -3.64
N GLY A 59 21.63 8.67 -4.68
CA GLY A 59 23.08 8.65 -4.87
C GLY A 59 23.84 9.35 -3.75
N GLY A 60 23.30 10.46 -3.25
CA GLY A 60 23.87 11.21 -2.11
C GLY A 60 23.91 10.42 -0.79
N LYS A 61 23.16 9.33 -0.69
CA LYS A 61 23.24 8.38 0.45
C LYS A 61 24.24 7.25 0.22
N GLY A 62 24.98 7.26 -0.89
CA GLY A 62 25.92 6.19 -1.25
C GLY A 62 25.26 4.89 -1.72
N ILE A 63 23.96 4.93 -2.06
CA ILE A 63 23.23 3.75 -2.52
C ILE A 63 23.56 3.53 -4.00
N PRO A 64 24.07 2.32 -4.39
CA PRO A 64 24.40 2.04 -5.78
C PRO A 64 23.15 1.96 -6.66
N ALA A 65 23.35 2.10 -7.97
CA ALA A 65 22.27 2.04 -8.98
C ALA A 65 21.10 3.00 -8.72
N ALA A 66 21.41 4.23 -8.26
CA ALA A 66 20.43 5.22 -7.86
C ALA A 66 19.37 5.52 -8.95
N GLU A 67 19.79 5.52 -10.22
CA GLU A 67 18.89 5.76 -11.34
C GLU A 67 17.87 4.63 -11.50
N LEU A 68 18.31 3.37 -11.51
CA LEU A 68 17.42 2.20 -11.56
C LEU A 68 16.44 2.19 -10.39
N LEU A 69 16.93 2.48 -9.18
CA LEU A 69 16.08 2.54 -7.99
C LEU A 69 15.05 3.66 -8.07
N SER A 70 15.39 4.79 -8.68
CA SER A 70 14.43 5.89 -8.88
C SER A 70 13.29 5.49 -9.82
N TYR A 71 13.58 4.81 -10.92
CA TYR A 71 12.56 4.25 -11.80
C TYR A 71 11.73 3.17 -11.11
N LEU A 72 12.35 2.32 -10.29
CA LEU A 72 11.65 1.29 -9.53
C LEU A 72 10.68 1.90 -8.49
N VAL A 73 11.11 2.93 -7.77
CA VAL A 73 10.24 3.69 -6.85
C VAL A 73 9.06 4.29 -7.61
N PHE A 74 9.33 4.93 -8.73
CA PHE A 74 8.28 5.49 -9.58
C PHE A 74 7.28 4.43 -10.06
N PHE A 75 7.78 3.30 -10.58
CA PHE A 75 6.95 2.17 -11.00
C PHE A 75 6.10 1.63 -9.85
N THR A 76 6.70 1.51 -8.66
CA THR A 76 6.01 1.01 -7.47
C THR A 76 4.88 1.94 -7.03
N GLU A 77 5.12 3.26 -7.00
CA GLU A 77 4.11 4.22 -6.56
C GLU A 77 3.02 4.51 -7.59
N SER A 78 3.26 4.25 -8.87
CA SER A 78 2.26 4.45 -9.93
C SER A 78 1.62 3.13 -10.35
N VAL A 79 2.38 2.22 -10.93
CA VAL A 79 1.84 1.00 -11.55
C VAL A 79 1.51 -0.06 -10.51
N ALA A 80 2.47 -0.42 -9.64
CA ALA A 80 2.23 -1.44 -8.62
C ALA A 80 1.16 -0.97 -7.61
N ALA A 81 1.15 0.31 -7.24
CA ALA A 81 0.11 0.87 -6.37
C ALA A 81 -1.28 0.85 -7.03
N ALA A 82 -1.40 1.14 -8.33
CA ALA A 82 -2.65 1.02 -9.06
C ALA A 82 -3.10 -0.45 -9.16
N CYS A 83 -2.18 -1.37 -9.44
CA CYS A 83 -2.45 -2.81 -9.43
C CYS A 83 -2.92 -3.27 -8.05
N LEU A 84 -2.28 -2.81 -6.96
CA LEU A 84 -2.70 -3.08 -5.60
C LEU A 84 -4.12 -2.59 -5.33
N ALA A 85 -4.45 -1.38 -5.77
CA ALA A 85 -5.78 -0.80 -5.59
C ALA A 85 -6.87 -1.67 -6.21
N VAL A 86 -6.71 -2.09 -7.47
CA VAL A 86 -7.71 -2.93 -8.15
C VAL A 86 -7.60 -4.42 -7.82
N GLY A 87 -6.52 -4.84 -7.15
CA GLY A 87 -6.26 -6.24 -6.80
C GLY A 87 -5.80 -7.08 -7.98
N LEU A 88 -4.90 -6.54 -8.77
CA LEU A 88 -4.19 -7.23 -9.84
C LEU A 88 -2.76 -7.51 -9.40
N PHE A 89 -2.29 -8.75 -9.57
CA PHE A 89 -0.99 -9.19 -9.05
C PHE A 89 -0.81 -8.80 -7.58
N THR A 90 -1.86 -8.98 -6.79
CA THR A 90 -2.00 -8.36 -5.47
C THR A 90 -0.82 -8.61 -4.55
N ARG A 91 -0.33 -9.86 -4.48
CA ARG A 91 0.80 -10.22 -3.60
C ARG A 91 2.10 -9.56 -4.04
N ILE A 92 2.37 -9.56 -5.35
CA ILE A 92 3.56 -8.93 -5.93
C ILE A 92 3.50 -7.43 -5.68
N SER A 93 2.37 -6.80 -5.98
CA SER A 93 2.16 -5.36 -5.77
C SER A 93 2.30 -4.97 -4.31
N ALA A 94 1.72 -5.76 -3.40
CA ALA A 94 1.84 -5.55 -1.97
C ALA A 94 3.29 -5.72 -1.47
N ALA A 95 4.02 -6.70 -2.00
CA ALA A 95 5.44 -6.86 -1.68
C ALA A 95 6.28 -5.67 -2.14
N MET A 96 6.08 -5.19 -3.37
CA MET A 96 6.81 -4.03 -3.90
C MET A 96 6.55 -2.77 -3.07
N VAL A 97 5.28 -2.45 -2.84
CA VAL A 97 4.90 -1.28 -2.03
C VAL A 97 5.39 -1.43 -0.59
N GLY A 98 5.22 -2.62 0.01
CA GLY A 98 5.65 -2.89 1.38
C GLY A 98 7.16 -2.76 1.57
N ILE A 99 7.97 -3.33 0.68
CA ILE A 99 9.43 -3.21 0.70
C ILE A 99 9.85 -1.75 0.57
N GLN A 100 9.25 -1.00 -0.37
CA GLN A 100 9.55 0.41 -0.52
C GLN A 100 9.24 1.20 0.76
N MET A 101 8.09 0.94 1.39
CA MET A 101 7.71 1.61 2.64
C MET A 101 8.62 1.24 3.81
N PHE A 102 9.11 -0.01 3.89
CA PHE A 102 10.15 -0.38 4.85
C PHE A 102 11.47 0.39 4.60
N VAL A 103 11.89 0.50 3.33
CA VAL A 103 13.08 1.30 3.00
C VAL A 103 12.89 2.77 3.37
N ILE A 104 11.73 3.36 3.10
CA ILE A 104 11.41 4.74 3.51
C ILE A 104 11.48 4.87 5.03
N THR A 105 10.91 3.93 5.77
CA THR A 105 10.91 3.92 7.24
C THR A 105 12.33 3.94 7.79
N PHE A 106 13.19 2.99 7.41
CA PHE A 106 14.46 2.76 8.06
C PHE A 106 15.62 3.54 7.44
N VAL A 107 15.57 3.87 6.14
CA VAL A 107 16.67 4.55 5.43
C VAL A 107 16.45 6.06 5.35
N TRP A 108 15.19 6.51 5.19
CA TRP A 108 14.89 7.93 4.97
C TRP A 108 14.36 8.64 6.20
N GLN A 109 13.40 8.02 6.90
CA GLN A 109 12.62 8.72 7.92
C GLN A 109 13.02 8.36 9.36
N TRP A 110 13.79 7.29 9.58
CA TRP A 110 14.19 6.85 10.92
C TRP A 110 14.84 7.95 11.76
N GLN A 111 15.69 8.74 11.13
CA GLN A 111 16.42 9.84 11.78
C GLN A 111 15.51 10.98 12.31
N TYR A 112 14.28 11.09 11.81
CA TYR A 112 13.33 12.12 12.22
C TYR A 112 12.39 11.68 13.36
N GLY A 113 12.56 10.45 13.85
CA GLY A 113 11.73 9.88 14.90
C GLY A 113 10.37 9.41 14.40
N TYR A 114 9.45 9.14 15.35
CA TYR A 114 8.18 8.49 15.06
C TYR A 114 7.17 9.39 14.36
N PHE A 115 6.94 10.59 14.89
CA PHE A 115 5.79 11.44 14.51
C PHE A 115 5.90 12.03 13.11
N TRP A 116 4.88 11.83 12.28
CA TRP A 116 4.79 12.37 10.92
C TRP A 116 4.88 13.89 10.84
N THR A 117 4.41 14.62 11.86
CA THR A 117 4.49 16.07 11.95
C THR A 117 5.93 16.60 11.85
N ASN A 118 6.90 15.76 12.22
CA ASN A 118 8.33 16.03 12.13
C ASN A 118 9.01 15.21 11.02
N ARG A 119 8.28 14.84 9.97
CA ARG A 119 8.77 13.98 8.86
C ARG A 119 9.07 12.55 9.30
N GLY A 120 8.56 12.11 10.48
CA GLY A 120 8.80 10.80 11.06
C GLY A 120 8.14 9.67 10.28
N TYR A 121 8.49 8.45 10.69
CA TYR A 121 8.25 7.23 9.91
C TYR A 121 6.89 6.56 10.16
N GLU A 122 6.02 7.08 11.03
CA GLU A 122 4.78 6.37 11.42
C GLU A 122 3.89 5.99 10.24
N PHE A 123 3.71 6.88 9.25
CA PHE A 123 2.89 6.56 8.08
C PHE A 123 3.54 5.52 7.18
N ALA A 124 4.85 5.64 6.90
CA ALA A 124 5.55 4.68 6.09
C ALA A 124 5.51 3.28 6.72
N LEU A 125 5.72 3.21 8.05
CA LEU A 125 5.64 1.96 8.79
C LEU A 125 4.21 1.37 8.76
N MET A 126 3.18 2.19 9.01
CA MET A 126 1.79 1.75 8.93
C MET A 126 1.46 1.17 7.55
N TRP A 127 1.89 1.84 6.48
CA TRP A 127 1.70 1.36 5.10
C TRP A 127 2.41 0.04 4.84
N ALA A 128 3.65 -0.09 5.30
CA ALA A 128 4.42 -1.33 5.20
C ALA A 128 3.68 -2.50 5.87
N LEU A 129 3.19 -2.30 7.09
CA LEU A 129 2.45 -3.32 7.85
C LEU A 129 1.11 -3.68 7.19
N LEU A 130 0.38 -2.70 6.62
CA LEU A 130 -0.81 -2.96 5.83
C LEU A 130 -0.48 -3.82 4.60
N CYS A 131 0.60 -3.51 3.90
CA CYS A 131 1.05 -4.30 2.75
C CYS A 131 1.44 -5.73 3.14
N VAL A 132 2.04 -5.95 4.32
CA VAL A 132 2.30 -7.30 4.86
C VAL A 132 1.00 -8.06 5.04
N ALA A 133 -0.03 -7.45 5.63
CA ALA A 133 -1.33 -8.08 5.81
C ALA A 133 -2.01 -8.42 4.47
N ILE A 134 -1.93 -7.49 3.49
CA ILE A 134 -2.47 -7.71 2.14
C ILE A 134 -1.70 -8.81 1.41
N PHE A 135 -0.37 -8.85 1.53
CA PHE A 135 0.47 -9.89 0.92
C PHE A 135 0.04 -11.29 1.34
N PHE A 136 -0.18 -11.51 2.64
CA PHE A 136 -0.61 -12.82 3.14
C PHE A 136 -2.06 -13.14 2.77
N ARG A 137 -2.96 -12.15 2.75
CA ARG A 137 -4.37 -12.37 2.41
C ARG A 137 -4.60 -12.52 0.90
N GLY A 138 -3.81 -11.85 0.05
CA GLY A 138 -4.01 -11.84 -1.40
C GLY A 138 -5.11 -10.88 -1.85
N GLY A 139 -5.61 -11.04 -3.07
CA GLY A 139 -6.57 -10.14 -3.70
C GLY A 139 -7.95 -10.08 -3.02
N GLY A 140 -8.39 -11.21 -2.49
CA GLY A 140 -9.73 -11.36 -1.92
C GLY A 140 -10.84 -11.38 -2.99
N ARG A 141 -12.09 -11.56 -2.54
CA ARG A 141 -13.25 -11.76 -3.43
C ARG A 141 -13.48 -10.64 -4.46
N TYR A 142 -13.22 -9.40 -4.09
CA TYR A 142 -13.43 -8.22 -4.94
C TYR A 142 -12.11 -7.74 -5.53
N SER A 143 -11.43 -8.57 -6.29
CA SER A 143 -10.14 -8.28 -6.94
C SER A 143 -10.14 -8.76 -8.39
N VAL A 144 -9.28 -8.17 -9.20
CA VAL A 144 -9.05 -8.63 -10.58
C VAL A 144 -8.45 -10.04 -10.55
N ASP A 145 -7.53 -10.35 -9.62
CA ASP A 145 -6.97 -11.69 -9.43
C ASP A 145 -8.06 -12.76 -9.26
N HIS A 146 -9.08 -12.44 -8.44
CA HIS A 146 -10.21 -13.36 -8.24
C HIS A 146 -11.05 -13.52 -9.51
N TYR A 147 -11.27 -12.42 -10.24
CA TYR A 147 -12.04 -12.45 -11.50
C TYR A 147 -11.36 -13.30 -12.58
N ILE A 148 -10.04 -13.21 -12.72
CA ILE A 148 -9.27 -14.02 -13.68
C ILE A 148 -8.98 -15.44 -13.16
N GLY A 149 -9.33 -15.76 -11.91
CA GLY A 149 -9.14 -17.07 -11.30
C GLY A 149 -7.68 -17.44 -11.00
N LYS A 150 -6.79 -16.47 -10.88
CA LYS A 150 -5.37 -16.66 -10.57
C LYS A 150 -4.89 -15.65 -9.53
N GLU A 151 -4.19 -16.12 -8.51
CA GLU A 151 -3.43 -15.30 -7.57
C GLU A 151 -1.93 -15.53 -7.76
N PHE A 152 -1.16 -14.45 -7.79
CA PHE A 152 0.29 -14.46 -7.96
C PHE A 152 0.97 -13.92 -6.72
#